data_68849a52dea93548ad4e3b2c676b45bc
#
_entry.id   68849a52dea93548ad4e3b2c676b45bc
#
_cell.length_a   1.000
_cell.length_b   1.000
_cell.length_c   1.000
_cell.angle_alpha   90.00
_cell.angle_beta   90.00
_cell.angle_gamma   90.00
#
_symmetry.space_group_name_H-M   'P 1'
#
loop_
_entity.id
_entity.type
_entity.pdbx_description
1 polymer ?
#
loop_
_entity_poly.entity_id
_entity_poly.type
_entity_poly.pdbx_seq_one_letter_code
_entity_poly.pdbx_strand_id
1 'polypeptide(L)'
;MVYINSQSALEEMSQFSFLSQEKERYTRNEQQRILGVRIIKPDGTIQETDPQEYMETDEGGHPRSRNIQEKWNKLAVPGLEIGDIIDLFFVRYTILNNQNPEPFGFYFMDSYPLLAYSVHCEIDPKLSTFYRCLNGARDFDHSTDTEGNHILDLHTGDSGRVIPDFWYNSARQTPMILMYIYNSKTPYAWMPPSARKPGLYANPNPKLMTDDTRASMKAPGTNWSGLRSGRKGEISKALKARQAEGWSDKKLMDYLYQYCYYRYMENGADYTPTSFILLMHELLEKAGIPHRTGITTKDTREPLDQLINYSNTTWFIYLESNGKCYTPPACYAVPGEVPASLQGEEAILEDNTCLTLPTPQDNRDMATINASISGTTLHISRREEMSGALKEHFQPYLIMDEDLYNSVRRQLGITATIYDETKEKFHADLRESYRREREQEKERYRNEIIGYHGSEEGLETLLGYQLFSIGNRADSAALAYQVDYVLDGYVKKAGTNFVLSVGRLIGSQPELKGEQRLRKEDIYWEMPRCYQWDITVNLPEGYRISPEGLERLNVKVENDCGAFIVQATTEDGTLRIKAEKRINHKTEPVANWEKLL
;
A
#
# COMPACT_ATOMS: atom_id res chain seq x y z
N MET A 1 -16.44 20.50 14.99
CA MET A 1 -16.72 21.81 14.38
C MET A 1 -15.63 22.12 13.36
N VAL A 2 -16.02 22.59 12.17
CA VAL A 2 -15.09 22.97 11.10
C VAL A 2 -15.41 24.39 10.67
N TYR A 3 -14.42 25.28 10.60
CA TYR A 3 -14.56 26.64 10.09
C TYR A 3 -14.37 26.65 8.56
N ILE A 4 -15.35 27.18 7.85
CA ILE A 4 -15.37 27.22 6.39
C ILE A 4 -14.64 28.47 5.92
N ASN A 5 -13.36 28.36 5.62
CA ASN A 5 -12.51 29.49 5.26
C ASN A 5 -12.21 29.60 3.74
N SER A 6 -12.66 28.63 2.94
CA SER A 6 -12.34 28.55 1.51
C SER A 6 -13.44 27.86 0.71
N GLN A 7 -13.41 28.04 -0.61
CA GLN A 7 -14.32 27.37 -1.54
C GLN A 7 -14.15 25.84 -1.49
N SER A 8 -12.93 25.35 -1.35
CA SER A 8 -12.65 23.91 -1.23
C SER A 8 -13.26 23.32 0.05
N ALA A 9 -13.13 24.01 1.19
CA ALA A 9 -13.76 23.60 2.44
C ALA A 9 -15.29 23.60 2.35
N LEU A 10 -15.86 24.57 1.64
CA LEU A 10 -17.30 24.64 1.39
C LEU A 10 -17.79 23.45 0.57
N GLU A 11 -17.11 23.11 -0.51
CA GLU A 11 -17.45 21.98 -1.39
C GLU A 11 -17.35 20.64 -0.62
N GLU A 12 -16.29 20.46 0.15
CA GLU A 12 -16.08 19.24 0.96
C GLU A 12 -17.15 19.08 2.05
N MET A 13 -17.54 20.17 2.72
CA MET A 13 -18.45 20.12 3.86
C MET A 13 -19.93 20.31 3.49
N SER A 14 -20.25 20.55 2.23
CA SER A 14 -21.63 20.76 1.75
C SER A 14 -22.42 19.45 1.57
N GLN A 15 -21.74 18.30 1.51
CA GLN A 15 -22.35 17.01 1.28
C GLN A 15 -21.57 15.89 1.97
N PHE A 16 -22.30 14.97 2.65
CA PHE A 16 -21.73 13.80 3.30
C PHE A 16 -22.40 12.51 2.82
N SER A 17 -21.59 11.49 2.56
CA SER A 17 -22.06 10.12 2.38
C SER A 17 -21.66 9.27 3.57
N PHE A 18 -22.58 8.56 4.17
CA PHE A 18 -22.30 7.73 5.35
C PHE A 18 -23.14 6.47 5.39
N LEU A 19 -22.56 5.42 5.97
CA LEU A 19 -23.23 4.16 6.26
C LEU A 19 -24.08 4.35 7.51
N SER A 20 -25.41 4.41 7.35
CA SER A 20 -26.33 4.63 8.47
C SER A 20 -26.67 3.35 9.23
N GLN A 21 -26.69 2.22 8.57
CA GLN A 21 -26.97 0.93 9.18
C GLN A 21 -26.19 -0.19 8.47
N GLU A 22 -25.65 -1.10 9.28
CA GLU A 22 -25.03 -2.34 8.82
C GLU A 22 -25.53 -3.50 9.68
N LYS A 23 -25.92 -4.61 9.05
CA LYS A 23 -26.30 -5.84 9.72
C LYS A 23 -25.60 -7.02 9.09
N GLU A 24 -24.89 -7.77 9.91
CA GLU A 24 -24.22 -8.98 9.48
C GLU A 24 -25.04 -10.22 9.86
N ARG A 25 -25.41 -11.00 8.86
CA ARG A 25 -26.36 -12.12 9.02
C ARG A 25 -25.80 -13.26 9.89
N TYR A 26 -24.53 -13.60 9.76
CA TYR A 26 -23.95 -14.76 10.46
C TYR A 26 -23.55 -14.46 11.90
N THR A 27 -22.87 -13.35 12.13
CA THR A 27 -22.40 -12.94 13.45
C THR A 27 -23.49 -12.27 14.26
N ARG A 28 -24.55 -11.77 13.59
CA ARG A 28 -25.62 -10.92 14.14
C ARG A 28 -25.06 -9.60 14.71
N ASN A 29 -23.94 -9.14 14.20
CA ASN A 29 -23.43 -7.80 14.50
C ASN A 29 -24.36 -6.76 13.88
N GLU A 30 -24.63 -5.70 14.62
CA GLU A 30 -25.41 -4.56 14.15
C GLU A 30 -24.67 -3.27 14.44
N GLN A 31 -24.66 -2.37 13.48
CA GLN A 31 -24.17 -1.02 13.64
C GLN A 31 -25.23 -0.02 13.16
N GLN A 32 -25.43 1.02 13.95
CA GLN A 32 -26.28 2.16 13.61
C GLN A 32 -25.49 3.44 13.79
N ARG A 33 -25.71 4.40 12.91
CA ARG A 33 -25.11 5.73 12.99
C ARG A 33 -26.21 6.78 12.94
N ILE A 34 -26.10 7.75 13.81
CA ILE A 34 -26.93 8.96 13.85
C ILE A 34 -26.01 10.14 13.58
N LEU A 35 -26.39 10.99 12.65
CA LEU A 35 -25.69 12.21 12.29
C LEU A 35 -26.56 13.40 12.64
N GLY A 36 -25.97 14.41 13.27
CA GLY A 36 -26.59 15.73 13.47
C GLY A 36 -25.69 16.82 12.89
N VAL A 37 -26.32 17.84 12.33
CA VAL A 37 -25.64 18.96 11.68
C VAL A 37 -26.28 20.26 12.10
N ARG A 38 -25.44 21.25 12.44
CA ARG A 38 -25.87 22.65 12.58
C ARG A 38 -24.82 23.60 12.01
N ILE A 39 -25.29 24.75 11.53
CA ILE A 39 -24.46 25.80 11.01
C ILE A 39 -24.48 26.95 12.00
N ILE A 40 -23.32 27.48 12.35
CA ILE A 40 -23.15 28.65 13.18
C ILE A 40 -22.67 29.79 12.26
N LYS A 41 -23.51 30.78 12.07
CA LYS A 41 -23.21 31.93 11.23
C LYS A 41 -22.22 32.87 11.92
N PRO A 42 -21.51 33.77 11.18
CA PRO A 42 -20.56 34.73 11.76
C PRO A 42 -21.19 35.69 12.80
N ASP A 43 -22.48 35.92 12.74
CA ASP A 43 -23.22 36.72 13.71
C ASP A 43 -23.65 35.93 14.98
N GLY A 44 -23.32 34.65 15.04
CA GLY A 44 -23.67 33.73 16.13
C GLY A 44 -25.04 33.07 15.97
N THR A 45 -25.79 33.32 14.88
CA THR A 45 -27.05 32.65 14.59
C THR A 45 -26.81 31.18 14.33
N ILE A 46 -27.61 30.31 14.98
CA ILE A 46 -27.53 28.85 14.82
C ILE A 46 -28.66 28.38 13.91
N GLN A 47 -28.32 27.65 12.84
CA GLN A 47 -29.26 27.02 11.94
C GLN A 47 -29.11 25.50 12.13
N GLU A 48 -30.12 24.86 12.68
CA GLU A 48 -30.17 23.40 12.77
C GLU A 48 -30.71 22.83 11.46
N THR A 49 -30.03 21.82 10.94
CA THR A 49 -30.46 21.08 9.75
C THR A 49 -31.11 19.79 10.22
N ASP A 50 -32.40 19.57 9.92
CA ASP A 50 -33.01 18.26 10.13
C ASP A 50 -32.43 17.29 9.07
N PRO A 51 -31.63 16.30 9.48
CA PRO A 51 -31.04 15.40 8.51
C PRO A 51 -32.08 14.63 7.69
N GLN A 52 -33.29 14.42 8.22
CA GLN A 52 -34.35 13.66 7.53
C GLN A 52 -34.92 14.42 6.32
N GLU A 53 -34.89 15.74 6.33
CA GLU A 53 -35.39 16.55 5.22
C GLU A 53 -34.42 16.58 4.02
N TYR A 54 -33.10 16.41 4.27
CA TYR A 54 -32.05 16.56 3.27
C TYR A 54 -31.24 15.27 3.04
N MET A 55 -31.77 14.14 3.55
CA MET A 55 -31.10 12.85 3.46
C MET A 55 -31.76 11.97 2.41
N GLU A 56 -30.95 11.51 1.46
CA GLU A 56 -31.34 10.53 0.46
C GLU A 56 -30.71 9.17 0.76
N THR A 57 -31.50 8.10 0.62
CA THR A 57 -30.96 6.75 0.70
C THR A 57 -30.25 6.43 -0.61
N ASP A 58 -28.98 6.07 -0.54
CA ASP A 58 -28.21 5.62 -1.68
C ASP A 58 -28.44 4.11 -1.88
N GLU A 59 -29.31 3.77 -2.84
CA GLU A 59 -29.57 2.37 -3.22
C GLU A 59 -28.47 1.77 -4.11
N GLY A 60 -27.48 2.56 -4.52
CA GLY A 60 -26.39 2.18 -5.41
C GLY A 60 -25.24 1.40 -4.77
N GLY A 61 -25.27 1.20 -3.46
CA GLY A 61 -24.26 0.40 -2.75
C GLY A 61 -24.30 -1.07 -3.20
N HIS A 62 -23.28 -1.51 -3.93
CA HIS A 62 -23.13 -2.93 -4.20
C HIS A 62 -22.88 -3.67 -2.88
N PRO A 63 -23.71 -4.63 -2.49
CA PRO A 63 -23.49 -5.40 -1.27
C PRO A 63 -22.14 -6.11 -1.41
N ARG A 64 -21.18 -5.74 -0.56
CA ARG A 64 -19.84 -6.37 -0.51
C ARG A 64 -19.92 -7.88 -0.29
N SER A 65 -21.03 -8.35 0.25
CA SER A 65 -21.32 -9.76 0.50
C SER A 65 -22.81 -10.00 0.59
N ARG A 66 -23.30 -11.18 0.17
CA ARG A 66 -24.68 -11.63 0.40
C ARG A 66 -25.05 -11.73 1.89
N ASN A 67 -24.07 -11.60 2.77
CA ASN A 67 -24.20 -11.79 4.22
C ASN A 67 -24.26 -10.47 4.99
N ILE A 68 -23.98 -9.33 4.33
CA ILE A 68 -23.97 -8.00 4.93
C ILE A 68 -25.08 -7.18 4.27
N GLN A 69 -25.95 -6.60 5.10
CA GLN A 69 -26.96 -5.63 4.68
C GLN A 69 -26.48 -4.25 5.09
N GLU A 70 -26.25 -3.39 4.13
CA GLU A 70 -25.80 -2.00 4.31
C GLU A 70 -26.90 -1.04 3.86
N LYS A 71 -27.05 0.05 4.61
CA LYS A 71 -27.88 1.20 4.23
C LYS A 71 -27.01 2.43 4.22
N TRP A 72 -26.75 2.95 3.04
CA TRP A 72 -26.00 4.20 2.82
C TRP A 72 -26.96 5.36 2.66
N ASN A 73 -26.56 6.51 3.18
CA ASN A 73 -27.31 7.75 3.04
C ASN A 73 -26.36 8.87 2.59
N LYS A 74 -26.92 9.82 1.81
CA LYS A 74 -26.30 11.09 1.46
C LYS A 74 -27.04 12.21 2.17
N LEU A 75 -26.31 13.09 2.80
CA LEU A 75 -26.85 14.28 3.46
C LEU A 75 -26.30 15.53 2.77
N ALA A 76 -27.16 16.41 2.28
CA ALA A 76 -26.78 17.75 1.85
C ALA A 76 -26.90 18.73 3.02
N VAL A 77 -26.02 19.72 3.09
CA VAL A 77 -26.03 20.78 4.12
C VAL A 77 -26.39 22.10 3.46
N PRO A 78 -27.69 22.43 3.37
CA PRO A 78 -28.12 23.64 2.70
C PRO A 78 -27.78 24.89 3.51
N GLY A 79 -27.46 25.98 2.82
CA GLY A 79 -27.22 27.29 3.44
C GLY A 79 -25.84 27.45 4.09
N LEU A 80 -24.91 26.50 3.89
CA LEU A 80 -23.54 26.65 4.30
C LEU A 80 -22.80 27.62 3.39
N GLU A 81 -22.05 28.57 3.96
CA GLU A 81 -21.33 29.64 3.27
C GLU A 81 -19.90 29.78 3.81
N ILE A 82 -19.04 30.46 3.04
CA ILE A 82 -17.69 30.79 3.54
C ILE A 82 -17.83 31.80 4.70
N GLY A 83 -17.14 31.51 5.81
CA GLY A 83 -17.24 32.28 7.06
C GLY A 83 -18.08 31.59 8.13
N ASP A 84 -18.82 30.55 7.78
CA ASP A 84 -19.62 29.78 8.73
C ASP A 84 -18.74 28.76 9.50
N ILE A 85 -19.28 28.28 10.61
CA ILE A 85 -18.79 27.09 11.30
C ILE A 85 -19.84 26.00 11.13
N ILE A 86 -19.46 24.86 10.54
CA ILE A 86 -20.29 23.66 10.58
C ILE A 86 -19.95 22.84 11.82
N ASP A 87 -20.98 22.46 12.59
CA ASP A 87 -20.88 21.59 13.74
C ASP A 87 -21.57 20.26 13.42
N LEU A 88 -20.75 19.22 13.32
CA LEU A 88 -21.15 17.85 12.99
C LEU A 88 -21.01 16.97 14.23
N PHE A 89 -21.97 16.13 14.51
CA PHE A 89 -21.79 15.06 15.48
C PHE A 89 -22.28 13.72 14.93
N PHE A 90 -21.56 12.68 15.29
CA PHE A 90 -21.92 11.31 15.02
C PHE A 90 -22.15 10.55 16.31
N VAL A 91 -23.24 9.76 16.35
CA VAL A 91 -23.37 8.67 17.32
C VAL A 91 -23.26 7.36 16.57
N ARG A 92 -22.28 6.54 16.92
CA ARG A 92 -22.15 5.18 16.40
C ARG A 92 -22.46 4.19 17.53
N TYR A 93 -23.53 3.46 17.37
CA TYR A 93 -23.90 2.36 18.25
C TYR A 93 -23.57 1.04 17.55
N THR A 94 -22.80 0.17 18.20
CA THR A 94 -22.37 -1.10 17.62
C THR A 94 -22.63 -2.24 18.62
N ILE A 95 -23.34 -3.28 18.18
CA ILE A 95 -23.50 -4.54 18.91
C ILE A 95 -22.58 -5.56 18.24
N LEU A 96 -21.64 -6.10 19.00
CA LEU A 96 -20.72 -7.12 18.57
C LEU A 96 -21.02 -8.44 19.28
N ASN A 97 -21.29 -9.48 18.49
CA ASN A 97 -21.52 -10.83 19.00
C ASN A 97 -20.28 -11.69 18.69
N ASN A 98 -19.57 -12.12 19.73
CA ASN A 98 -18.38 -12.96 19.62
C ASN A 98 -17.24 -12.36 18.76
N GLN A 99 -17.16 -11.05 18.68
CA GLN A 99 -16.07 -10.32 18.03
C GLN A 99 -15.53 -9.23 18.94
N ASN A 100 -14.29 -8.82 18.73
CA ASN A 100 -13.74 -7.62 19.36
C ASN A 100 -14.05 -6.40 18.47
N PRO A 101 -14.18 -5.19 19.05
CA PRO A 101 -14.30 -3.99 18.25
C PRO A 101 -13.05 -3.78 17.37
N GLU A 102 -13.21 -3.06 16.28
CA GLU A 102 -12.10 -2.56 15.53
C GLU A 102 -11.23 -1.65 16.41
N PRO A 103 -9.92 -1.56 16.12
CA PRO A 103 -9.03 -0.66 16.86
C PRO A 103 -9.51 0.79 16.77
N PHE A 104 -9.41 1.52 17.87
CA PHE A 104 -9.65 2.96 17.90
C PHE A 104 -8.33 3.69 17.66
N GLY A 105 -8.34 4.66 16.74
CA GLY A 105 -7.23 5.57 16.49
C GLY A 105 -7.63 7.01 16.82
N PHE A 106 -6.88 7.66 17.71
CA PHE A 106 -7.03 9.08 18.01
C PHE A 106 -5.83 9.81 17.42
N TYR A 107 -6.07 10.59 16.35
CA TYR A 107 -5.03 11.26 15.57
C TYR A 107 -5.01 12.75 15.90
N PHE A 108 -3.85 13.31 16.24
CA PHE A 108 -3.69 14.69 16.69
C PHE A 108 -3.11 15.62 15.62
N MET A 109 -3.18 15.19 14.36
CA MET A 109 -2.90 15.99 13.16
C MET A 109 -3.85 15.56 12.05
N ASP A 110 -4.21 16.53 11.19
CA ASP A 110 -4.99 16.31 9.98
C ASP A 110 -4.43 17.17 8.83
N SER A 111 -5.02 17.10 7.65
CA SER A 111 -4.71 17.95 6.50
C SER A 111 -5.02 19.42 6.71
N TYR A 112 -5.80 19.74 7.75
CA TYR A 112 -6.10 21.10 8.21
C TYR A 112 -5.78 21.26 9.70
N PRO A 113 -5.57 22.50 10.21
CA PRO A 113 -5.21 22.72 11.59
C PRO A 113 -6.29 22.25 12.57
N LEU A 114 -5.89 21.44 13.56
CA LEU A 114 -6.72 21.04 14.69
C LEU A 114 -6.53 22.04 15.83
N LEU A 115 -7.50 22.96 16.02
CA LEU A 115 -7.42 24.02 17.03
C LEU A 115 -7.67 23.50 18.45
N ALA A 116 -8.49 22.47 18.60
CA ALA A 116 -8.74 21.77 19.85
C ALA A 116 -9.18 20.33 19.57
N TYR A 117 -8.72 19.40 20.40
CA TYR A 117 -9.08 18.00 20.31
C TYR A 117 -9.28 17.44 21.73
N SER A 118 -10.40 16.77 21.93
CA SER A 118 -10.72 16.15 23.22
C SER A 118 -11.14 14.71 23.01
N VAL A 119 -10.68 13.84 23.88
CA VAL A 119 -11.09 12.43 23.95
C VAL A 119 -11.60 12.15 25.35
N HIS A 120 -12.73 11.48 25.43
CA HIS A 120 -13.27 10.89 26.67
C HIS A 120 -13.65 9.44 26.38
N CYS A 121 -13.09 8.50 27.15
CA CYS A 121 -13.41 7.09 27.04
C CYS A 121 -13.84 6.56 28.42
N GLU A 122 -14.97 5.86 28.45
CA GLU A 122 -15.44 5.10 29.59
C GLU A 122 -15.39 3.60 29.25
N ILE A 123 -14.65 2.81 30.02
CA ILE A 123 -14.30 1.44 29.70
C ILE A 123 -14.65 0.51 30.87
N ASP A 124 -15.51 -0.49 30.62
CA ASP A 124 -15.85 -1.54 31.60
C ASP A 124 -14.57 -2.27 32.05
N PRO A 125 -14.30 -2.37 33.37
CA PRO A 125 -13.12 -3.02 33.93
C PRO A 125 -13.03 -4.53 33.63
N LYS A 126 -14.10 -5.15 33.09
CA LYS A 126 -14.13 -6.55 32.67
C LYS A 126 -13.52 -6.77 31.27
N LEU A 127 -13.21 -5.70 30.56
CA LEU A 127 -12.54 -5.75 29.26
C LEU A 127 -11.01 -5.73 29.45
N SER A 128 -10.28 -6.27 28.47
CA SER A 128 -8.84 -6.09 28.38
C SER A 128 -8.57 -5.00 27.35
N THR A 129 -8.07 -3.87 27.81
CA THR A 129 -7.84 -2.69 26.97
C THR A 129 -6.36 -2.38 26.91
N PHE A 130 -5.82 -2.34 25.72
CA PHE A 130 -4.43 -1.97 25.43
C PHE A 130 -4.44 -0.65 24.68
N TYR A 131 -3.67 0.34 25.13
CA TYR A 131 -3.43 1.52 24.32
C TYR A 131 -1.97 1.96 24.37
N ARG A 132 -1.53 2.65 23.31
CA ARG A 132 -0.19 3.20 23.18
C ARG A 132 -0.21 4.58 22.58
N CYS A 133 0.56 5.48 23.21
CA CYS A 133 0.87 6.79 22.69
C CYS A 133 2.04 6.66 21.70
N LEU A 134 1.85 7.09 20.46
CA LEU A 134 2.79 6.99 19.36
C LEU A 134 3.21 8.37 18.88
N ASN A 135 4.44 8.46 18.35
CA ASN A 135 4.96 9.64 17.66
C ASN A 135 4.88 10.92 18.51
N GLY A 136 5.08 10.79 19.84
CA GLY A 136 5.06 11.92 20.76
C GLY A 136 3.67 12.38 21.20
N ALA A 137 2.62 11.59 20.99
CA ALA A 137 1.30 11.89 21.52
C ALA A 137 1.32 11.95 23.06
N ARG A 138 0.57 12.90 23.62
CA ARG A 138 0.32 13.00 25.06
C ARG A 138 -0.49 11.78 25.52
N ASP A 139 -0.22 11.31 26.75
CA ASP A 139 -0.98 10.24 27.39
C ASP A 139 -2.33 10.74 27.93
N PHE A 140 -3.25 9.81 28.19
CA PHE A 140 -4.51 10.08 28.86
C PHE A 140 -4.32 10.44 30.33
N ASP A 141 -5.15 11.33 30.82
CA ASP A 141 -5.41 11.49 32.26
C ASP A 141 -6.37 10.35 32.68
N HIS A 142 -5.91 9.41 33.51
CA HIS A 142 -6.67 8.23 33.93
C HIS A 142 -7.28 8.38 35.31
N SER A 143 -8.55 8.07 35.44
CA SER A 143 -9.28 7.95 36.72
C SER A 143 -10.21 6.72 36.70
N THR A 144 -10.89 6.49 37.81
CA THR A 144 -11.87 5.40 37.94
C THR A 144 -13.16 5.99 38.54
N ASP A 145 -14.29 5.65 37.95
CA ASP A 145 -15.61 6.07 38.47
C ASP A 145 -16.06 5.24 39.67
N THR A 146 -17.26 5.52 40.17
CA THR A 146 -17.88 4.82 41.33
C THR A 146 -18.28 3.39 41.02
N GLU A 147 -18.42 3.02 39.75
CA GLU A 147 -18.76 1.66 39.27
C GLU A 147 -17.50 0.83 38.97
N GLY A 148 -16.34 1.46 39.01
CA GLY A 148 -15.05 0.85 38.73
C GLY A 148 -14.65 0.92 37.26
N ASN A 149 -15.38 1.66 36.41
CA ASN A 149 -14.99 1.86 35.03
C ASN A 149 -13.73 2.70 34.93
N HIS A 150 -12.87 2.39 33.95
CA HIS A 150 -11.72 3.22 33.62
C HIS A 150 -12.18 4.43 32.81
N ILE A 151 -11.85 5.62 33.30
CA ILE A 151 -12.11 6.90 32.64
C ILE A 151 -10.79 7.42 32.10
N LEU A 152 -10.71 7.64 30.79
CA LEU A 152 -9.54 8.16 30.09
C LEU A 152 -9.92 9.48 29.44
N ASP A 153 -9.32 10.57 29.90
CA ASP A 153 -9.54 11.91 29.40
C ASP A 153 -8.27 12.47 28.76
N LEU A 154 -8.43 13.18 27.65
CA LEU A 154 -7.34 13.90 27.01
C LEU A 154 -7.87 15.18 26.38
N HIS A 155 -7.16 16.29 26.60
CA HIS A 155 -7.42 17.57 25.95
C HIS A 155 -6.12 18.11 25.35
N THR A 156 -6.17 18.47 24.08
CA THR A 156 -5.06 19.15 23.40
C THR A 156 -5.54 20.45 22.78
N GLY A 157 -4.67 21.46 22.77
CA GLY A 157 -4.87 22.69 22.00
C GLY A 157 -4.28 22.58 20.59
N ASP A 158 -4.26 23.72 19.91
CA ASP A 158 -3.65 23.85 18.59
C ASP A 158 -2.14 23.52 18.64
N SER A 159 -1.73 22.54 17.88
CA SER A 159 -0.32 22.16 17.73
C SER A 159 0.41 23.00 16.68
N GLY A 160 -0.31 23.77 15.86
CA GLY A 160 0.20 24.48 14.69
C GLY A 160 0.81 23.57 13.63
N ARG A 161 0.47 22.27 13.66
CA ARG A 161 0.97 21.25 12.75
C ARG A 161 -0.17 20.73 11.86
N VAL A 162 0.14 20.48 10.59
CA VAL A 162 -0.75 19.84 9.61
C VAL A 162 0.00 18.72 8.90
N ILE A 163 -0.72 17.70 8.45
CA ILE A 163 -0.14 16.62 7.64
C ILE A 163 0.29 17.21 6.30
N PRO A 164 1.55 17.05 5.89
CA PRO A 164 2.02 17.48 4.57
C PRO A 164 1.37 16.67 3.44
N ASP A 165 1.12 17.32 2.29
CA ASP A 165 0.51 16.68 1.11
C ASP A 165 1.37 15.56 0.51
N PHE A 166 2.71 15.64 0.68
CA PHE A 166 3.67 14.74 0.04
C PHE A 166 4.68 14.18 1.03
N TRP A 167 5.12 12.95 0.77
CA TRP A 167 6.27 12.31 1.44
C TRP A 167 6.16 12.30 2.96
N TYR A 168 5.02 11.85 3.42
CA TYR A 168 4.68 11.75 4.83
C TYR A 168 4.16 10.35 5.18
N ASN A 169 4.58 9.82 6.30
CA ASN A 169 4.10 8.53 6.81
C ASN A 169 3.29 8.73 8.08
N SER A 170 1.97 8.71 7.95
CA SER A 170 1.07 8.94 9.08
C SER A 170 1.29 7.95 10.22
N ALA A 171 1.60 6.69 9.95
CA ALA A 171 1.82 5.68 10.98
C ALA A 171 3.08 5.96 11.84
N ARG A 172 4.09 6.63 11.26
CA ARG A 172 5.40 6.87 11.88
C ARG A 172 5.62 8.31 12.33
N GLN A 173 4.76 9.25 11.91
CA GLN A 173 5.01 10.68 12.12
C GLN A 173 3.82 11.41 12.76
N THR A 174 2.58 10.92 12.58
CA THR A 174 1.41 11.54 13.21
C THR A 174 1.37 11.22 14.70
N PRO A 175 1.35 12.22 15.61
CA PRO A 175 1.04 11.97 17.01
C PRO A 175 -0.34 11.34 17.13
N MET A 176 -0.41 10.13 17.70
CA MET A 176 -1.68 9.40 17.82
C MET A 176 -1.68 8.46 19.01
N ILE A 177 -2.88 8.07 19.44
CA ILE A 177 -3.06 6.98 20.38
C ILE A 177 -3.84 5.86 19.66
N LEU A 178 -3.27 4.65 19.69
CA LEU A 178 -3.99 3.45 19.22
C LEU A 178 -4.50 2.67 20.41
N MET A 179 -5.75 2.20 20.35
CA MET A 179 -6.41 1.44 21.41
C MET A 179 -7.05 0.17 20.86
N TYR A 180 -6.78 -0.95 21.52
CA TYR A 180 -7.34 -2.27 21.22
C TYR A 180 -8.12 -2.80 22.43
N ILE A 181 -9.34 -3.25 22.22
CA ILE A 181 -10.22 -3.75 23.28
C ILE A 181 -10.57 -5.21 22.98
N TYR A 182 -10.43 -6.05 24.00
CA TYR A 182 -10.73 -7.47 23.93
C TYR A 182 -11.78 -7.86 24.97
N ASN A 183 -12.73 -8.68 24.55
CA ASN A 183 -13.68 -9.31 25.49
C ASN A 183 -13.01 -10.53 26.14
N SER A 184 -12.50 -10.35 27.36
CA SER A 184 -11.81 -11.40 28.09
C SER A 184 -12.70 -12.51 28.64
N LYS A 185 -14.03 -12.33 28.64
CA LYS A 185 -15.00 -13.34 29.15
C LYS A 185 -15.12 -14.59 28.26
N THR A 186 -14.89 -14.44 26.98
CA THR A 186 -14.95 -15.52 25.98
C THR A 186 -13.66 -15.58 25.17
N PRO A 187 -12.52 -15.99 25.78
CA PRO A 187 -11.26 -15.98 25.09
C PRO A 187 -11.25 -17.03 23.97
N TYR A 188 -10.98 -16.58 22.76
CA TYR A 188 -10.69 -17.48 21.64
C TYR A 188 -9.31 -18.13 21.82
N ALA A 189 -9.11 -19.32 21.24
CA ALA A 189 -7.84 -20.03 21.32
C ALA A 189 -6.64 -19.20 20.78
N TRP A 190 -6.91 -18.32 19.81
CA TRP A 190 -5.93 -17.44 19.17
C TRP A 190 -5.76 -16.08 19.89
N MET A 191 -6.53 -15.80 20.93
CA MET A 191 -6.40 -14.55 21.70
C MET A 191 -5.04 -14.55 22.44
N PRO A 192 -4.28 -13.46 22.38
CA PRO A 192 -3.02 -13.34 23.10
C PRO A 192 -3.17 -13.65 24.59
N PRO A 193 -2.21 -14.31 25.25
CA PRO A 193 -2.30 -14.63 26.67
C PRO A 193 -2.57 -13.41 27.56
N SER A 194 -1.94 -12.27 27.27
CA SER A 194 -2.14 -11.01 28.04
C SER A 194 -3.57 -10.48 27.89
N ALA A 195 -4.18 -10.58 26.70
CA ALA A 195 -5.53 -10.10 26.43
C ALA A 195 -6.64 -10.95 27.10
N ARG A 196 -6.30 -12.11 27.68
CA ARG A 196 -7.25 -12.95 28.42
C ARG A 196 -7.53 -12.48 29.84
N LYS A 197 -6.78 -11.49 30.31
CA LYS A 197 -6.93 -10.92 31.66
C LYS A 197 -7.55 -9.54 31.55
N PRO A 198 -8.69 -9.28 32.23
CA PRO A 198 -9.28 -7.95 32.30
C PRO A 198 -8.28 -6.93 32.85
N GLY A 199 -8.34 -5.71 32.38
CA GLY A 199 -7.53 -4.60 32.86
C GLY A 199 -7.15 -3.60 31.79
N LEU A 200 -6.61 -2.48 32.24
CA LEU A 200 -6.08 -1.41 31.39
C LEU A 200 -4.56 -1.52 31.29
N TYR A 201 -4.05 -1.67 30.08
CA TYR A 201 -2.64 -1.82 29.76
C TYR A 201 -2.17 -0.60 28.96
N ALA A 202 -1.72 0.43 29.69
CA ALA A 202 -1.17 1.65 29.11
C ALA A 202 0.28 1.44 28.67
N ASN A 203 0.60 1.80 27.41
CA ASN A 203 1.95 1.71 26.85
C ASN A 203 2.65 0.37 27.16
N PRO A 204 2.06 -0.78 26.82
CA PRO A 204 2.54 -2.10 27.21
C PRO A 204 3.98 -2.34 26.75
N ASN A 205 4.74 -3.14 27.50
CA ASN A 205 6.09 -3.48 27.12
C ASN A 205 6.12 -4.20 25.75
N PRO A 206 6.90 -3.73 24.77
CA PRO A 206 7.01 -4.35 23.45
C PRO A 206 7.38 -5.84 23.50
N LYS A 207 8.23 -6.24 24.46
CA LYS A 207 8.56 -7.65 24.67
C LYS A 207 7.33 -8.50 24.99
N LEU A 208 6.41 -8.00 25.83
CA LEU A 208 5.14 -8.68 26.10
C LEU A 208 4.35 -8.90 24.81
N MET A 209 4.29 -7.89 23.94
CA MET A 209 3.56 -7.98 22.68
C MET A 209 4.21 -8.98 21.70
N THR A 210 5.53 -9.03 21.63
CA THR A 210 6.23 -10.03 20.80
C THR A 210 6.09 -11.45 21.36
N ASP A 211 6.13 -11.63 22.68
CA ASP A 211 5.90 -12.93 23.32
C ASP A 211 4.45 -13.43 23.11
N ASP A 212 3.47 -12.54 23.22
CA ASP A 212 2.06 -12.81 22.90
C ASP A 212 1.85 -13.20 21.44
N THR A 213 2.53 -12.51 20.51
CA THR A 213 2.52 -12.82 19.08
C THR A 213 2.99 -14.26 18.85
N ARG A 214 4.12 -14.66 19.44
CA ARG A 214 4.67 -16.00 19.31
C ARG A 214 3.79 -17.07 19.97
N ALA A 215 3.22 -16.77 21.13
CA ALA A 215 2.31 -17.67 21.84
C ALA A 215 1.01 -17.90 21.06
N SER A 216 0.48 -16.88 20.41
CA SER A 216 -0.73 -16.98 19.58
C SER A 216 -0.55 -17.92 18.39
N MET A 217 0.65 -17.96 17.80
CA MET A 217 0.96 -18.89 16.70
C MET A 217 1.04 -20.35 17.12
N LYS A 218 1.52 -20.61 18.33
CA LYS A 218 1.67 -21.97 18.87
C LYS A 218 0.38 -22.51 19.48
N ALA A 219 -0.73 -21.77 19.38
CA ALA A 219 -2.02 -22.18 19.96
C ALA A 219 -2.53 -23.50 19.34
N PRO A 220 -2.88 -24.50 20.16
CA PRO A 220 -3.33 -25.81 19.67
C PRO A 220 -4.64 -25.70 18.88
N GLY A 221 -4.77 -26.52 17.84
CA GLY A 221 -6.03 -26.70 17.09
C GLY A 221 -6.27 -25.69 15.97
N THR A 222 -5.36 -24.76 15.71
CA THR A 222 -5.45 -23.84 14.60
C THR A 222 -4.75 -24.39 13.35
N ASN A 223 -5.53 -24.65 12.29
CA ASN A 223 -4.95 -24.95 10.97
C ASN A 223 -4.63 -23.63 10.26
N TRP A 224 -3.59 -22.97 10.71
CA TRP A 224 -3.19 -21.66 10.22
C TRP A 224 -2.84 -21.62 8.72
N SER A 225 -2.48 -22.79 8.16
CA SER A 225 -2.03 -22.83 6.76
C SER A 225 -3.16 -22.74 5.73
N GLY A 226 -4.43 -22.89 6.13
CA GLY A 226 -5.56 -22.90 5.20
C GLY A 226 -5.55 -24.04 4.17
N LEU A 227 -4.43 -24.76 4.00
CA LEU A 227 -4.30 -25.83 3.02
C LEU A 227 -4.74 -27.19 3.59
N ARG A 228 -5.47 -27.95 2.78
CA ARG A 228 -5.85 -29.33 3.10
C ARG A 228 -4.62 -30.22 3.22
N SER A 229 -4.68 -31.22 4.11
CA SER A 229 -3.57 -32.16 4.37
C SER A 229 -3.00 -32.83 3.11
N GLY A 230 -3.83 -33.18 2.14
CA GLY A 230 -3.39 -33.75 0.85
C GLY A 230 -2.49 -32.81 0.07
N ARG A 231 -2.82 -31.52 0.01
CA ARG A 231 -2.01 -30.50 -0.69
C ARG A 231 -0.67 -30.27 -0.01
N LYS A 232 -0.65 -30.24 1.32
CA LYS A 232 0.61 -30.19 2.08
C LYS A 232 1.48 -31.42 1.82
N GLY A 233 0.87 -32.61 1.71
CA GLY A 233 1.56 -33.85 1.38
C GLY A 233 2.22 -33.84 -0.01
N GLU A 234 1.55 -33.27 -1.00
CA GLU A 234 2.09 -33.10 -2.36
C GLU A 234 3.32 -32.19 -2.35
N ILE A 235 3.27 -31.02 -1.68
CA ILE A 235 4.40 -30.09 -1.57
C ILE A 235 5.57 -30.80 -0.85
N SER A 236 5.30 -31.47 0.28
CA SER A 236 6.33 -32.19 1.05
C SER A 236 7.00 -33.29 0.22
N LYS A 237 6.23 -34.04 -0.57
CA LYS A 237 6.77 -35.09 -1.47
C LYS A 237 7.64 -34.48 -2.57
N ALA A 238 7.20 -33.39 -3.19
CA ALA A 238 7.97 -32.70 -4.21
C ALA A 238 9.28 -32.14 -3.65
N LEU A 239 9.24 -31.52 -2.46
CA LEU A 239 10.43 -30.99 -1.79
C LEU A 239 11.47 -32.10 -1.49
N LYS A 240 11.02 -33.23 -0.96
CA LYS A 240 11.89 -34.40 -0.69
C LYS A 240 12.51 -34.96 -1.97
N ALA A 241 11.78 -35.00 -3.07
CA ALA A 241 12.33 -35.42 -4.36
C ALA A 241 13.48 -34.51 -4.82
N ARG A 242 13.32 -33.20 -4.70
CA ARG A 242 14.36 -32.21 -5.05
C ARG A 242 15.56 -32.28 -4.08
N GLN A 243 15.31 -32.56 -2.81
CA GLN A 243 16.35 -32.77 -1.82
C GLN A 243 17.19 -34.04 -2.14
N ALA A 244 16.54 -35.11 -2.58
CA ALA A 244 17.22 -36.33 -3.04
C ALA A 244 18.04 -36.10 -4.32
N GLU A 245 17.70 -35.13 -5.15
CA GLU A 245 18.49 -34.67 -6.32
C GLU A 245 19.72 -33.82 -5.91
N GLY A 246 19.94 -33.55 -4.63
CA GLY A 246 21.08 -32.80 -4.11
C GLY A 246 20.95 -31.27 -4.28
N TRP A 247 19.74 -30.73 -4.33
CA TRP A 247 19.55 -29.29 -4.38
C TRP A 247 20.03 -28.62 -3.08
N SER A 248 20.65 -27.44 -3.22
CA SER A 248 21.02 -26.62 -2.05
C SER A 248 19.79 -26.09 -1.31
N ASP A 249 19.93 -25.78 -0.01
CA ASP A 249 18.86 -25.23 0.82
C ASP A 249 18.24 -23.98 0.20
N LYS A 250 19.05 -23.08 -0.37
CA LYS A 250 18.55 -21.91 -1.09
C LYS A 250 17.62 -22.31 -2.25
N LYS A 251 18.03 -23.26 -3.08
CA LYS A 251 17.24 -23.70 -4.24
C LYS A 251 15.96 -24.42 -3.79
N LEU A 252 16.05 -25.20 -2.71
CA LEU A 252 14.89 -25.86 -2.09
C LEU A 252 13.92 -24.82 -1.51
N MET A 253 14.44 -23.77 -0.86
CA MET A 253 13.64 -22.70 -0.29
C MET A 253 12.92 -21.88 -1.37
N ASP A 254 13.63 -21.50 -2.44
CA ASP A 254 13.04 -20.77 -3.57
C ASP A 254 11.92 -21.60 -4.24
N TYR A 255 12.15 -22.90 -4.42
CA TYR A 255 11.16 -23.84 -4.97
C TYR A 255 9.94 -23.99 -4.05
N LEU A 256 10.18 -24.18 -2.73
CA LEU A 256 9.12 -24.27 -1.73
C LEU A 256 8.26 -23.02 -1.70
N TYR A 257 8.89 -21.84 -1.73
CA TYR A 257 8.21 -20.55 -1.77
C TYR A 257 7.25 -20.46 -2.96
N GLN A 258 7.76 -20.75 -4.17
CA GLN A 258 6.95 -20.73 -5.38
C GLN A 258 5.84 -21.77 -5.36
N TYR A 259 6.08 -22.96 -4.81
CA TYR A 259 5.08 -24.01 -4.75
C TYR A 259 3.95 -23.68 -3.74
N CYS A 260 4.30 -23.15 -2.58
CA CYS A 260 3.31 -22.66 -1.62
C CYS A 260 2.47 -21.52 -2.24
N TYR A 261 3.11 -20.57 -2.90
CA TYR A 261 2.44 -19.47 -3.59
C TYR A 261 1.47 -19.98 -4.66
N TYR A 262 1.91 -20.90 -5.51
CA TYR A 262 1.07 -21.55 -6.52
C TYR A 262 -0.18 -22.18 -5.91
N ARG A 263 -0.03 -22.90 -4.81
CA ARG A 263 -1.16 -23.57 -4.14
C ARG A 263 -2.15 -22.59 -3.53
N TYR A 264 -1.70 -21.46 -3.02
CA TYR A 264 -2.59 -20.40 -2.56
C TYR A 264 -3.33 -19.71 -3.71
N MET A 265 -2.67 -19.49 -4.84
CA MET A 265 -3.33 -18.97 -6.05
C MET A 265 -4.46 -19.87 -6.52
N GLU A 266 -4.28 -21.21 -6.47
CA GLU A 266 -5.33 -22.17 -6.83
C GLU A 266 -6.53 -22.18 -5.86
N ASN A 267 -6.30 -21.94 -4.58
CA ASN A 267 -7.35 -22.06 -3.56
C ASN A 267 -8.14 -20.76 -3.31
N GLY A 268 -7.60 -19.62 -3.72
CA GLY A 268 -8.26 -18.30 -3.74
C GLY A 268 -8.67 -17.69 -2.40
N ALA A 269 -9.18 -18.45 -1.44
CA ALA A 269 -9.94 -17.89 -0.32
C ALA A 269 -9.23 -17.87 1.05
N ASP A 270 -8.24 -18.73 1.28
CA ASP A 270 -7.70 -18.97 2.63
C ASP A 270 -6.26 -18.47 2.81
N TYR A 271 -5.78 -17.64 1.89
CA TYR A 271 -4.45 -17.07 1.99
C TYR A 271 -4.42 -15.90 2.99
N THR A 272 -3.54 -16.02 3.97
CA THR A 272 -3.09 -14.88 4.77
C THR A 272 -1.56 -14.84 4.78
N PRO A 273 -0.93 -13.67 4.91
CA PRO A 273 0.53 -13.58 5.03
C PRO A 273 1.09 -14.50 6.12
N THR A 274 0.44 -14.56 7.26
CA THR A 274 0.83 -15.42 8.38
C THR A 274 0.69 -16.91 8.05
N SER A 275 -0.42 -17.32 7.41
CA SER A 275 -0.65 -18.73 7.03
C SER A 275 0.40 -19.23 6.03
N PHE A 276 0.87 -18.36 5.14
CA PHE A 276 1.93 -18.69 4.19
C PHE A 276 3.25 -19.03 4.90
N ILE A 277 3.69 -18.17 5.82
CA ILE A 277 4.94 -18.39 6.57
C ILE A 277 4.85 -19.64 7.45
N LEU A 278 3.71 -19.87 8.10
CA LEU A 278 3.50 -21.06 8.93
C LEU A 278 3.53 -22.36 8.13
N LEU A 279 2.96 -22.36 6.93
CA LEU A 279 3.05 -23.50 6.03
C LEU A 279 4.49 -23.76 5.63
N MET A 280 5.24 -22.73 5.27
CA MET A 280 6.66 -22.87 4.92
C MET A 280 7.48 -23.39 6.10
N HIS A 281 7.30 -22.83 7.29
CA HIS A 281 7.95 -23.29 8.51
C HIS A 281 7.69 -24.78 8.76
N GLU A 282 6.42 -25.23 8.74
CA GLU A 282 6.05 -26.64 8.91
C GLU A 282 6.74 -27.56 7.89
N LEU A 283 6.83 -27.14 6.64
CA LEU A 283 7.43 -27.94 5.57
C LEU A 283 8.95 -27.97 5.61
N LEU A 284 9.60 -26.87 6.01
CA LEU A 284 11.05 -26.79 6.21
C LEU A 284 11.50 -27.64 7.40
N GLU A 285 10.76 -27.61 8.52
CA GLU A 285 11.02 -28.51 9.66
C GLU A 285 10.96 -29.98 9.26
N LYS A 286 9.89 -30.38 8.55
CA LYS A 286 9.73 -31.75 8.05
C LYS A 286 10.83 -32.20 7.06
N ALA A 287 11.43 -31.25 6.36
CA ALA A 287 12.53 -31.47 5.43
C ALA A 287 13.91 -31.43 6.12
N GLY A 288 13.98 -30.99 7.38
CA GLY A 288 15.24 -30.82 8.11
C GLY A 288 16.12 -29.68 7.57
N ILE A 289 15.52 -28.66 6.97
CA ILE A 289 16.24 -27.50 6.44
C ILE A 289 16.40 -26.46 7.56
N PRO A 290 17.64 -26.08 7.95
CA PRO A 290 17.89 -25.13 9.03
C PRO A 290 17.36 -23.74 8.70
N HIS A 291 16.45 -23.24 9.54
CA HIS A 291 15.84 -21.93 9.41
C HIS A 291 15.35 -21.43 10.77
N ARG A 292 15.07 -20.16 10.88
CA ARG A 292 14.39 -19.53 12.02
C ARG A 292 13.18 -18.72 11.53
N THR A 293 12.15 -18.65 12.37
CA THR A 293 11.06 -17.71 12.17
C THR A 293 11.41 -16.35 12.77
N GLY A 294 10.93 -15.28 12.16
CA GLY A 294 11.07 -13.93 12.65
C GLY A 294 9.80 -13.13 12.52
N ILE A 295 9.71 -12.04 13.27
CA ILE A 295 8.62 -11.07 13.23
C ILE A 295 9.17 -9.66 13.04
N THR A 296 8.43 -8.86 12.31
CA THR A 296 8.66 -7.44 12.06
C THR A 296 7.32 -6.72 11.94
N THR A 297 7.31 -5.41 11.73
CA THR A 297 6.12 -4.63 11.38
C THR A 297 6.33 -3.95 10.04
N LYS A 298 5.23 -3.65 9.33
CA LYS A 298 5.29 -2.81 8.13
C LYS A 298 5.49 -1.36 8.52
N ASP A 299 6.09 -0.57 7.65
CA ASP A 299 6.21 0.88 7.83
C ASP A 299 4.85 1.62 7.91
N THR A 300 3.76 1.00 7.41
CA THR A 300 2.39 1.48 7.57
C THR A 300 1.77 1.17 8.95
N ARG A 301 2.57 0.66 9.88
CA ARG A 301 2.19 0.34 11.27
C ARG A 301 3.22 0.93 12.23
N GLU A 302 2.94 0.84 13.52
CA GLU A 302 3.91 1.19 14.56
C GLU A 302 5.20 0.37 14.44
N PRO A 303 6.38 0.91 14.81
CA PRO A 303 7.63 0.15 14.82
C PRO A 303 7.59 -0.99 15.83
N LEU A 304 8.44 -2.00 15.63
CA LEU A 304 8.43 -3.22 16.44
C LEU A 304 8.66 -2.95 17.94
N ASP A 305 9.49 -1.96 18.28
CA ASP A 305 9.75 -1.52 19.65
C ASP A 305 8.57 -0.75 20.29
N GLN A 306 7.55 -0.42 19.49
CA GLN A 306 6.31 0.22 19.92
C GLN A 306 5.08 -0.65 19.61
N LEU A 307 5.27 -1.93 19.36
CA LEU A 307 4.20 -2.86 19.03
C LEU A 307 3.11 -2.87 20.11
N ILE A 308 1.86 -2.72 19.69
CA ILE A 308 0.68 -2.74 20.57
C ILE A 308 -0.23 -3.94 20.32
N ASN A 309 -0.21 -4.50 19.11
CA ASN A 309 -1.06 -5.62 18.76
C ASN A 309 -0.33 -6.66 17.93
N TYR A 310 -0.47 -7.93 18.30
CA TYR A 310 0.12 -9.05 17.57
C TYR A 310 -0.30 -9.13 16.09
N SER A 311 -1.51 -8.67 15.75
CA SER A 311 -2.01 -8.68 14.36
C SER A 311 -1.29 -7.66 13.45
N ASN A 312 -0.57 -6.69 14.03
CA ASN A 312 0.21 -5.71 13.28
C ASN A 312 1.57 -6.25 12.86
N THR A 313 1.93 -7.47 13.29
CA THR A 313 3.20 -8.09 12.92
C THR A 313 3.14 -8.77 11.55
N THR A 314 4.26 -8.76 10.87
CA THR A 314 4.52 -9.56 9.67
C THR A 314 5.55 -10.63 10.00
N TRP A 315 5.23 -11.88 9.71
CA TRP A 315 6.12 -13.02 9.91
C TRP A 315 6.99 -13.25 8.70
N PHE A 316 8.18 -13.81 8.91
CA PHE A 316 9.10 -14.22 7.83
C PHE A 316 9.94 -15.42 8.23
N ILE A 317 10.57 -16.05 7.24
CA ILE A 317 11.57 -17.11 7.44
C ILE A 317 12.96 -16.52 7.22
N TYR A 318 13.87 -16.75 8.16
CA TYR A 318 15.30 -16.51 8.00
C TYR A 318 15.98 -17.83 7.66
N LEU A 319 16.60 -17.93 6.48
CA LEU A 319 17.28 -19.14 6.04
C LEU A 319 18.76 -19.09 6.45
N GLU A 320 19.18 -20.04 7.32
CA GLU A 320 20.52 -20.05 7.91
C GLU A 320 21.64 -20.18 6.87
N SER A 321 21.43 -20.97 5.81
CA SER A 321 22.47 -21.27 4.83
C SER A 321 22.89 -20.08 3.96
N ASN A 322 22.08 -19.01 3.88
CA ASN A 322 22.36 -17.84 3.05
C ASN A 322 22.10 -16.49 3.72
N GLY A 323 21.57 -16.48 4.94
CA GLY A 323 21.24 -15.25 5.68
C GLY A 323 20.10 -14.43 5.10
N LYS A 324 19.28 -14.99 4.18
CA LYS A 324 18.17 -14.27 3.56
C LYS A 324 16.88 -14.38 4.35
N CYS A 325 16.13 -13.29 4.33
CA CYS A 325 14.76 -13.22 4.84
C CYS A 325 13.77 -13.50 3.70
N TYR A 326 12.82 -14.42 3.96
CA TYR A 326 11.74 -14.75 3.03
C TYR A 326 10.43 -14.30 3.66
N THR A 327 9.91 -13.19 3.17
CA THR A 327 8.65 -12.58 3.62
C THR A 327 7.47 -13.19 2.88
N PRO A 328 6.22 -13.01 3.35
CA PRO A 328 5.05 -13.37 2.56
C PRO A 328 5.11 -12.68 1.19
N PRO A 329 4.68 -13.33 0.12
CA PRO A 329 4.71 -12.71 -1.19
C PRO A 329 3.82 -11.46 -1.22
N ALA A 330 4.40 -10.31 -1.54
CA ALA A 330 3.66 -9.30 -2.26
C ALA A 330 3.32 -9.88 -3.65
N CYS A 331 2.26 -9.43 -4.30
CA CYS A 331 1.97 -9.90 -5.65
C CYS A 331 3.25 -9.90 -6.50
N TYR A 332 3.52 -10.99 -7.21
CA TYR A 332 4.63 -11.10 -8.17
C TYR A 332 6.07 -11.10 -7.58
N ALA A 333 6.24 -11.30 -6.27
CA ALA A 333 7.57 -11.22 -5.63
C ALA A 333 8.52 -12.36 -6.05
N VAL A 334 9.79 -12.03 -6.10
CA VAL A 334 10.89 -12.99 -6.22
C VAL A 334 11.16 -13.61 -4.82
N PRO A 335 11.39 -14.92 -4.70
CA PRO A 335 11.75 -15.53 -3.43
C PRO A 335 12.96 -14.86 -2.76
N GLY A 336 12.79 -14.41 -1.52
CA GLY A 336 13.84 -13.71 -0.77
C GLY A 336 14.04 -12.23 -1.13
N GLU A 337 13.15 -11.64 -1.93
CA GLU A 337 13.01 -10.21 -2.10
C GLU A 337 12.15 -9.63 -0.97
N VAL A 338 12.58 -8.50 -0.40
CA VAL A 338 11.87 -7.84 0.71
C VAL A 338 10.98 -6.74 0.14
N PRO A 339 9.64 -6.78 0.40
CA PRO A 339 8.71 -5.75 -0.04
C PRO A 339 9.09 -4.35 0.46
N ALA A 340 8.73 -3.31 -0.28
CA ALA A 340 9.00 -1.91 0.06
C ALA A 340 8.64 -1.57 1.51
N SER A 341 7.44 -1.97 1.93
CA SER A 341 6.90 -1.72 3.28
C SER A 341 7.67 -2.39 4.43
N LEU A 342 8.59 -3.31 4.12
CA LEU A 342 9.41 -4.02 5.11
C LEU A 342 10.91 -3.68 5.00
N GLN A 343 11.33 -2.98 3.95
CA GLN A 343 12.74 -2.61 3.76
C GLN A 343 13.21 -1.67 4.87
N GLY A 344 14.34 -2.01 5.50
CA GLY A 344 14.92 -1.24 6.58
C GLY A 344 14.22 -1.35 7.93
N GLU A 345 13.16 -2.17 8.04
CA GLU A 345 12.43 -2.34 9.29
C GLU A 345 13.20 -3.27 10.25
N GLU A 346 13.10 -2.97 11.54
CA GLU A 346 13.65 -3.84 12.58
C GLU A 346 12.85 -5.15 12.70
N ALA A 347 13.55 -6.23 12.98
CA ALA A 347 12.98 -7.55 13.10
C ALA A 347 13.63 -8.32 14.25
N ILE A 348 12.89 -9.27 14.82
CA ILE A 348 13.36 -10.13 15.90
C ILE A 348 13.08 -11.60 15.58
N LEU A 349 14.12 -12.42 15.60
CA LEU A 349 14.04 -13.87 15.41
C LEU A 349 13.52 -14.58 16.66
N GLU A 350 13.12 -15.83 16.53
CA GLU A 350 12.57 -16.65 17.63
C GLU A 350 13.53 -16.87 18.80
N ASP A 351 14.83 -16.77 18.57
CA ASP A 351 15.89 -16.83 19.60
C ASP A 351 16.21 -15.46 20.21
N ASN A 352 15.42 -14.42 19.91
CA ASN A 352 15.58 -13.00 20.28
C ASN A 352 16.76 -12.29 19.60
N THR A 353 17.36 -12.84 18.55
CA THR A 353 18.31 -12.12 17.72
C THR A 353 17.60 -10.99 17.00
N CYS A 354 18.06 -9.76 17.19
CA CYS A 354 17.59 -8.58 16.44
C CYS A 354 18.36 -8.44 15.13
N LEU A 355 17.65 -8.04 14.07
CA LEU A 355 18.24 -7.73 12.77
C LEU A 355 17.42 -6.63 12.08
N THR A 356 18.02 -6.00 11.08
CA THR A 356 17.30 -5.08 10.19
C THR A 356 17.05 -5.80 8.86
N LEU A 357 15.81 -5.75 8.37
CA LEU A 357 15.50 -6.32 7.06
C LEU A 357 16.24 -5.55 5.95
N PRO A 358 16.81 -6.26 4.96
CA PRO A 358 17.65 -5.60 3.96
C PRO A 358 16.88 -4.58 3.14
N THR A 359 17.56 -3.46 2.83
CA THR A 359 17.13 -2.47 1.85
C THR A 359 18.00 -2.64 0.62
N PRO A 360 17.52 -3.27 -0.46
CA PRO A 360 18.27 -3.43 -1.69
C PRO A 360 18.60 -2.07 -2.30
N GLN A 361 19.79 -1.95 -2.88
CA GLN A 361 20.23 -0.73 -3.60
C GLN A 361 19.79 -0.70 -5.06
N ASP A 362 19.08 -1.72 -5.52
CA ASP A 362 18.65 -1.93 -6.90
C ASP A 362 17.16 -1.63 -7.15
N ASN A 363 16.52 -0.84 -6.26
CA ASN A 363 15.21 -0.25 -6.54
C ASN A 363 15.37 0.76 -7.68
N ARG A 364 15.27 0.27 -8.91
CA ARG A 364 15.58 1.04 -10.11
C ARG A 364 14.46 0.92 -11.13
N ASP A 365 14.20 2.04 -11.80
CA ASP A 365 13.36 2.13 -12.99
C ASP A 365 14.18 2.74 -14.12
N MET A 366 14.30 2.02 -15.24
CA MET A 366 15.05 2.45 -16.42
C MET A 366 14.13 2.51 -17.63
N ALA A 367 13.95 3.70 -18.20
CA ALA A 367 13.20 3.91 -19.42
C ALA A 367 14.14 4.24 -20.61
N THR A 368 14.04 3.47 -21.68
CA THR A 368 14.64 3.80 -22.99
C THR A 368 13.52 4.29 -23.91
N ILE A 369 13.58 5.55 -24.32
CA ILE A 369 12.54 6.22 -25.08
C ILE A 369 13.09 6.65 -26.44
N ASN A 370 12.49 6.11 -27.51
CA ASN A 370 12.76 6.53 -28.87
C ASN A 370 11.57 7.33 -29.39
N ALA A 371 11.80 8.56 -29.79
CA ALA A 371 10.79 9.48 -30.25
C ALA A 371 11.07 9.98 -31.66
N SER A 372 10.03 10.16 -32.46
CA SER A 372 10.10 10.80 -33.77
C SER A 372 8.98 11.82 -33.94
N ILE A 373 9.28 12.93 -34.59
CA ILE A 373 8.33 14.04 -34.79
C ILE A 373 7.72 13.91 -36.20
N SER A 374 6.37 13.88 -36.24
CA SER A 374 5.60 13.94 -37.49
C SER A 374 4.58 15.07 -37.41
N GLY A 375 4.87 16.19 -38.07
CA GLY A 375 4.05 17.40 -37.92
C GLY A 375 4.14 17.96 -36.49
N THR A 376 3.02 17.96 -35.76
CA THR A 376 2.94 18.36 -34.34
C THR A 376 2.76 17.18 -33.40
N THR A 377 2.83 15.97 -33.92
CA THR A 377 2.63 14.73 -33.19
C THR A 377 3.96 14.06 -32.89
N LEU A 378 4.09 13.49 -31.70
CA LEU A 378 5.27 12.75 -31.25
C LEU A 378 4.94 11.25 -31.18
N HIS A 379 5.62 10.44 -32.00
CA HIS A 379 5.53 9.00 -31.96
C HIS A 379 6.59 8.45 -31.00
N ILE A 380 6.17 7.65 -30.05
CA ILE A 380 6.99 7.13 -28.95
C ILE A 380 7.05 5.61 -28.99
N SER A 381 8.25 5.08 -28.86
CA SER A 381 8.51 3.69 -28.47
C SER A 381 9.26 3.73 -27.15
N ARG A 382 8.62 3.28 -26.07
CA ARG A 382 9.13 3.32 -24.69
C ARG A 382 9.30 1.89 -24.18
N ARG A 383 10.53 1.55 -23.81
CA ARG A 383 10.87 0.31 -23.14
C ARG A 383 11.26 0.63 -21.70
N GLU A 384 10.63 -0.08 -20.75
CA GLU A 384 10.93 0.05 -19.33
C GLU A 384 11.42 -1.25 -18.73
N GLU A 385 12.36 -1.10 -17.78
CA GLU A 385 12.90 -2.18 -16.95
C GLU A 385 12.93 -1.73 -15.50
N MET A 386 12.09 -2.36 -14.66
CA MET A 386 11.97 -2.05 -13.23
C MET A 386 12.51 -3.19 -12.38
N SER A 387 13.37 -2.88 -11.40
CA SER A 387 13.94 -3.85 -10.47
C SER A 387 13.65 -3.48 -9.01
N GLY A 388 13.85 -4.45 -8.11
CA GLY A 388 13.58 -4.31 -6.69
C GLY A 388 12.09 -4.06 -6.40
N ALA A 389 11.80 -3.40 -5.30
CA ALA A 389 10.43 -3.16 -4.88
C ALA A 389 9.68 -2.11 -5.72
N LEU A 390 10.36 -1.33 -6.56
CA LEU A 390 9.67 -0.39 -7.47
C LEU A 390 8.68 -1.07 -8.40
N LYS A 391 8.94 -2.31 -8.83
CA LYS A 391 8.04 -3.07 -9.69
C LYS A 391 6.70 -3.39 -9.04
N GLU A 392 6.61 -3.45 -7.70
CA GLU A 392 5.40 -3.84 -6.96
C GLU A 392 4.20 -2.92 -7.27
N HIS A 393 4.46 -1.63 -7.48
CA HIS A 393 3.41 -0.66 -7.79
C HIS A 393 2.83 -0.82 -9.19
N PHE A 394 3.62 -1.33 -10.14
CA PHE A 394 3.28 -1.36 -11.56
C PHE A 394 2.81 -2.73 -12.04
N GLN A 395 3.31 -3.80 -11.43
CA GLN A 395 2.97 -5.17 -11.82
C GLN A 395 1.45 -5.42 -11.88
N PRO A 396 0.61 -4.98 -10.92
CA PRO A 396 -0.83 -5.21 -10.98
C PRO A 396 -1.53 -4.57 -12.19
N TYR A 397 -0.96 -3.50 -12.75
CA TYR A 397 -1.52 -2.78 -13.90
C TYR A 397 -1.00 -3.30 -15.24
N LEU A 398 0.17 -3.95 -15.25
CA LEU A 398 0.89 -4.31 -16.47
C LEU A 398 0.91 -5.81 -16.75
N ILE A 399 0.50 -6.66 -15.79
CA ILE A 399 0.59 -8.12 -15.89
C ILE A 399 -0.77 -8.74 -15.67
N MET A 400 -1.20 -9.56 -16.60
CA MET A 400 -2.44 -10.35 -16.46
C MET A 400 -2.24 -11.48 -15.46
N ASP A 401 -3.28 -11.79 -14.68
CA ASP A 401 -3.28 -12.89 -13.72
C ASP A 401 -2.89 -14.23 -14.37
N GLU A 402 -3.32 -14.46 -15.61
CA GLU A 402 -2.92 -15.63 -16.41
C GLU A 402 -1.40 -15.71 -16.63
N ASP A 403 -0.75 -14.59 -16.96
CA ASP A 403 0.69 -14.56 -17.21
C ASP A 403 1.48 -14.85 -15.94
N LEU A 404 1.04 -14.29 -14.80
CA LEU A 404 1.60 -14.60 -13.50
C LEU A 404 1.46 -16.09 -13.17
N TYR A 405 0.25 -16.63 -13.28
CA TYR A 405 -0.06 -18.01 -12.97
C TYR A 405 0.77 -18.97 -13.82
N ASN A 406 0.84 -18.73 -15.12
CA ASN A 406 1.65 -19.52 -16.06
C ASN A 406 3.17 -19.38 -15.80
N SER A 407 3.63 -18.21 -15.34
CA SER A 407 5.03 -18.01 -14.97
C SER A 407 5.41 -18.84 -13.75
N VAL A 408 4.60 -18.81 -12.69
CA VAL A 408 4.82 -19.62 -11.47
C VAL A 408 4.79 -21.12 -11.80
N ARG A 409 3.85 -21.58 -12.64
CA ARG A 409 3.79 -22.99 -13.09
C ARG A 409 5.07 -23.41 -13.81
N ARG A 410 5.55 -22.60 -14.75
CA ARG A 410 6.81 -22.90 -15.47
C ARG A 410 8.01 -23.02 -14.52
N GLN A 411 8.08 -22.20 -13.48
CA GLN A 411 9.14 -22.30 -12.45
C GLN A 411 9.07 -23.61 -11.66
N LEU A 412 7.89 -24.20 -11.53
CA LEU A 412 7.67 -25.51 -10.91
C LEU A 412 7.86 -26.69 -11.87
N GLY A 413 8.19 -26.42 -13.15
CA GLY A 413 8.31 -27.44 -14.18
C GLY A 413 6.97 -27.92 -14.77
N ILE A 414 5.88 -27.18 -14.52
CA ILE A 414 4.55 -27.48 -15.06
C ILE A 414 4.41 -26.73 -16.39
N THR A 415 4.46 -27.47 -17.49
CA THR A 415 4.43 -26.88 -18.86
C THR A 415 3.02 -26.67 -19.40
N ALA A 416 2.03 -27.44 -18.90
CA ALA A 416 0.64 -27.25 -19.27
C ALA A 416 0.14 -25.86 -18.81
N THR A 417 -0.62 -25.18 -19.65
CA THR A 417 -1.29 -23.93 -19.29
C THR A 417 -2.56 -24.20 -18.48
N ILE A 418 -3.17 -23.18 -17.91
CA ILE A 418 -4.46 -23.30 -17.22
C ILE A 418 -5.55 -23.86 -18.16
N TYR A 419 -5.44 -23.63 -19.47
CA TYR A 419 -6.37 -24.13 -20.48
C TYR A 419 -6.16 -25.61 -20.84
N ASP A 420 -4.94 -26.13 -20.71
CA ASP A 420 -4.59 -27.52 -21.07
C ASP A 420 -5.08 -28.53 -20.04
N GLU A 421 -5.34 -28.12 -18.81
CA GLU A 421 -5.80 -28.98 -17.72
C GLU A 421 -7.29 -29.32 -17.76
N THR A 422 -8.07 -28.62 -18.58
CA THR A 422 -9.50 -28.88 -18.73
C THR A 422 -9.75 -30.10 -19.63
N LYS A 423 -10.21 -31.21 -19.04
CA LYS A 423 -10.52 -32.46 -19.77
C LYS A 423 -11.62 -32.24 -20.81
N GLU A 424 -11.39 -32.75 -22.03
CA GLU A 424 -12.15 -32.43 -23.24
C GLU A 424 -13.69 -32.63 -23.17
N LYS A 425 -14.20 -33.53 -22.35
CA LYS A 425 -15.63 -33.87 -22.35
C LYS A 425 -16.54 -33.05 -21.45
N PHE A 426 -15.96 -32.36 -20.45
CA PHE A 426 -16.77 -31.65 -19.43
C PHE A 426 -16.77 -30.14 -19.63
N HIS A 427 -16.05 -29.59 -20.59
CA HIS A 427 -15.58 -28.21 -20.52
C HIS A 427 -15.60 -27.40 -21.83
N ALA A 428 -16.34 -27.79 -22.85
CA ALA A 428 -16.45 -26.98 -24.07
C ALA A 428 -17.04 -25.59 -23.72
N ASP A 429 -18.11 -25.57 -22.95
CA ASP A 429 -18.74 -24.32 -22.48
C ASP A 429 -17.85 -23.54 -21.56
N LEU A 430 -17.09 -24.21 -20.69
CA LEU A 430 -16.15 -23.59 -19.76
C LEU A 430 -14.94 -22.98 -20.51
N ARG A 431 -14.42 -23.67 -21.54
CA ARG A 431 -13.35 -23.13 -22.40
C ARG A 431 -13.82 -21.88 -23.16
N GLU A 432 -15.05 -21.87 -23.63
CA GLU A 432 -15.62 -20.71 -24.32
C GLU A 432 -15.82 -19.54 -23.34
N SER A 433 -16.27 -19.82 -22.12
CA SER A 433 -16.36 -18.82 -21.04
C SER A 433 -14.98 -18.21 -20.73
N TYR A 434 -13.97 -19.05 -20.49
CA TYR A 434 -12.59 -18.59 -20.24
C TYR A 434 -12.02 -17.78 -21.42
N ARG A 435 -12.32 -18.17 -22.66
CA ARG A 435 -11.87 -17.41 -23.84
C ARG A 435 -12.50 -16.02 -23.88
N ARG A 436 -13.80 -15.90 -23.58
CA ARG A 436 -14.48 -14.60 -23.50
C ARG A 436 -13.97 -13.74 -22.35
N GLU A 437 -13.81 -14.34 -21.17
CA GLU A 437 -13.24 -13.66 -20.01
C GLU A 437 -11.83 -13.15 -20.30
N ARG A 438 -11.00 -13.96 -20.98
CA ARG A 438 -9.65 -13.56 -21.39
C ARG A 438 -9.65 -12.37 -22.35
N GLU A 439 -10.55 -12.33 -23.34
CA GLU A 439 -10.62 -11.18 -24.26
C GLU A 439 -11.11 -9.92 -23.54
N GLN A 440 -12.05 -10.04 -22.59
CA GLN A 440 -12.49 -8.93 -21.74
C GLN A 440 -11.34 -8.46 -20.82
N GLU A 441 -10.58 -9.39 -20.27
CA GLU A 441 -9.43 -9.09 -19.45
C GLU A 441 -8.34 -8.36 -20.24
N LYS A 442 -8.02 -8.80 -21.44
CA LYS A 442 -7.08 -8.08 -22.32
C LYS A 442 -7.50 -6.64 -22.59
N GLU A 443 -8.79 -6.41 -22.85
CA GLU A 443 -9.30 -5.06 -23.07
C GLU A 443 -9.23 -4.21 -21.80
N ARG A 444 -9.53 -4.80 -20.64
CA ARG A 444 -9.34 -4.13 -19.34
C ARG A 444 -7.89 -3.71 -19.13
N TYR A 445 -6.93 -4.63 -19.33
CA TYR A 445 -5.51 -4.31 -19.19
C TYR A 445 -5.03 -3.28 -20.19
N ARG A 446 -5.53 -3.33 -21.43
CA ARG A 446 -5.24 -2.28 -22.40
C ARG A 446 -5.65 -0.90 -21.89
N ASN A 447 -6.85 -0.79 -21.30
CA ASN A 447 -7.35 0.45 -20.73
C ASN A 447 -6.57 0.87 -19.48
N GLU A 448 -6.13 -0.07 -18.66
CA GLU A 448 -5.27 0.22 -17.51
C GLU A 448 -3.88 0.74 -17.92
N ILE A 449 -3.28 0.18 -18.97
CA ILE A 449 -2.01 0.66 -19.54
C ILE A 449 -2.18 2.08 -20.12
N ILE A 450 -3.29 2.33 -20.83
CA ILE A 450 -3.63 3.67 -21.33
C ILE A 450 -3.82 4.62 -20.15
N GLY A 451 -4.55 4.22 -19.11
CA GLY A 451 -4.78 5.03 -17.91
C GLY A 451 -3.47 5.37 -17.18
N TYR A 452 -2.58 4.40 -17.03
CA TYR A 452 -1.28 4.61 -16.39
C TYR A 452 -0.41 5.60 -17.15
N HIS A 453 -0.12 5.35 -18.44
CA HIS A 453 0.68 6.27 -19.24
C HIS A 453 -0.07 7.57 -19.58
N GLY A 454 -1.40 7.53 -19.63
CA GLY A 454 -2.24 8.71 -19.84
C GLY A 454 -2.18 9.68 -18.68
N SER A 455 -2.13 9.22 -17.45
CA SER A 455 -1.99 10.06 -16.26
C SER A 455 -0.62 10.75 -16.19
N GLU A 456 0.44 10.06 -16.64
CA GLU A 456 1.81 10.55 -16.59
C GLU A 456 2.16 11.44 -17.80
N GLU A 457 1.75 11.05 -19.00
CA GLU A 457 2.21 11.63 -20.25
C GLU A 457 1.09 12.22 -21.12
N GLY A 458 -0.19 12.00 -20.77
CA GLY A 458 -1.33 12.40 -21.58
C GLY A 458 -1.56 11.50 -22.79
N LEU A 459 -1.30 10.21 -22.67
CA LEU A 459 -1.56 9.21 -23.70
C LEU A 459 -3.05 9.04 -23.94
N GLU A 460 -3.48 9.17 -25.19
CA GLU A 460 -4.86 8.89 -25.64
C GLU A 460 -4.97 7.62 -26.48
N THR A 461 -3.91 7.25 -27.17
CA THR A 461 -3.92 6.11 -28.12
C THR A 461 -2.71 5.22 -27.95
N LEU A 462 -2.95 3.97 -27.54
CA LEU A 462 -1.96 2.91 -27.49
C LEU A 462 -1.87 2.21 -28.85
N LEU A 463 -0.69 2.18 -29.46
CA LEU A 463 -0.41 1.50 -30.72
C LEU A 463 0.05 0.05 -30.52
N GLY A 464 0.83 -0.20 -29.45
CA GLY A 464 1.37 -1.53 -29.14
C GLY A 464 1.75 -1.68 -27.67
N TYR A 465 1.67 -2.93 -27.18
CA TYR A 465 2.18 -3.34 -25.87
C TYR A 465 2.81 -4.71 -25.97
N GLN A 466 3.99 -4.87 -25.40
CA GLN A 466 4.70 -6.14 -25.31
C GLN A 466 5.35 -6.31 -23.94
N LEU A 467 4.97 -7.39 -23.23
CA LEU A 467 5.59 -7.80 -21.96
C LEU A 467 6.74 -8.78 -22.27
N PHE A 468 7.94 -8.47 -21.76
CA PHE A 468 9.14 -9.32 -21.91
C PHE A 468 9.41 -10.17 -20.68
N SER A 469 9.22 -9.57 -19.49
CA SER A 469 9.44 -10.23 -18.21
C SER A 469 8.50 -9.67 -17.16
N ILE A 470 7.93 -10.54 -16.35
CA ILE A 470 7.04 -10.15 -15.24
C ILE A 470 7.80 -9.86 -13.94
N GLY A 471 9.10 -10.12 -13.87
CA GLY A 471 9.94 -9.80 -12.73
C GLY A 471 9.72 -10.66 -11.48
N ASN A 472 9.21 -11.89 -11.62
CA ASN A 472 8.94 -12.80 -10.49
C ASN A 472 9.90 -13.98 -10.39
N ARG A 473 11.01 -13.96 -11.12
CA ARG A 473 12.01 -15.04 -11.15
C ARG A 473 13.36 -14.54 -10.68
N ALA A 474 14.08 -15.37 -9.94
CA ALA A 474 15.42 -15.03 -9.43
C ALA A 474 16.47 -14.78 -10.55
N ASP A 475 16.29 -15.40 -11.72
CA ASP A 475 17.13 -15.24 -12.90
C ASP A 475 16.63 -14.14 -13.87
N SER A 476 15.44 -13.59 -13.62
CA SER A 476 14.81 -12.51 -14.38
C SER A 476 13.94 -11.69 -13.44
N ALA A 477 14.60 -10.99 -12.50
CA ALA A 477 13.94 -10.27 -11.41
C ALA A 477 13.38 -8.90 -11.83
N ALA A 478 13.72 -8.40 -13.02
CA ALA A 478 13.17 -7.15 -13.53
C ALA A 478 11.84 -7.38 -14.25
N LEU A 479 10.86 -6.52 -13.97
CA LEU A 479 9.71 -6.29 -14.84
C LEU A 479 10.20 -5.57 -16.09
N ALA A 480 9.93 -6.10 -17.28
CA ALA A 480 10.34 -5.46 -18.52
C ALA A 480 9.21 -5.50 -19.56
N TYR A 481 8.87 -4.34 -20.10
CA TYR A 481 7.85 -4.18 -21.13
C TYR A 481 8.18 -3.07 -22.11
N GLN A 482 7.45 -3.02 -23.21
CA GLN A 482 7.50 -1.94 -24.20
C GLN A 482 6.08 -1.50 -24.53
N VAL A 483 5.92 -0.18 -24.67
CA VAL A 483 4.70 0.47 -25.16
C VAL A 483 5.03 1.36 -26.35
N ASP A 484 4.19 1.32 -27.37
CA ASP A 484 4.27 2.19 -28.53
C ASP A 484 3.00 3.03 -28.59
N TYR A 485 3.14 4.36 -28.68
CA TYR A 485 2.02 5.29 -28.59
C TYR A 485 2.31 6.63 -29.26
N VAL A 486 1.29 7.47 -29.32
CA VAL A 486 1.34 8.79 -29.93
C VAL A 486 0.91 9.84 -28.90
N LEU A 487 1.67 10.95 -28.83
CA LEU A 487 1.40 12.09 -27.97
C LEU A 487 1.13 13.34 -28.80
N ASP A 488 0.03 14.01 -28.48
CA ASP A 488 -0.29 15.33 -29.00
C ASP A 488 0.06 16.43 -27.98
N GLY A 489 0.31 17.66 -28.47
CA GLY A 489 0.61 18.81 -27.61
C GLY A 489 2.04 18.89 -27.06
N TYR A 490 2.92 17.91 -27.35
CA TYR A 490 4.35 17.93 -27.00
C TYR A 490 5.18 18.74 -27.99
N VAL A 491 4.73 18.85 -29.23
CA VAL A 491 5.38 19.63 -30.29
C VAL A 491 4.44 20.76 -30.71
N LYS A 492 4.85 22.01 -30.49
CA LYS A 492 4.12 23.21 -30.88
C LYS A 492 4.86 23.95 -31.97
N LYS A 493 4.18 24.30 -33.05
CA LYS A 493 4.74 25.09 -34.14
C LYS A 493 4.66 26.58 -33.79
N ALA A 494 5.79 27.28 -33.88
CA ALA A 494 5.94 28.72 -33.64
C ALA A 494 6.65 29.34 -34.85
N GLY A 495 5.88 29.76 -35.87
CA GLY A 495 6.41 30.19 -37.16
C GLY A 495 7.11 29.07 -37.89
N THR A 496 8.41 29.26 -38.19
CA THR A 496 9.29 28.25 -38.78
C THR A 496 9.94 27.30 -37.75
N ASN A 497 9.75 27.57 -36.46
CA ASN A 497 10.36 26.80 -35.38
C ASN A 497 9.35 25.82 -34.75
N PHE A 498 9.88 24.83 -34.06
CA PHE A 498 9.12 23.97 -33.16
C PHE A 498 9.57 24.17 -31.71
N VAL A 499 8.62 24.10 -30.79
CA VAL A 499 8.87 24.01 -29.36
C VAL A 499 8.54 22.57 -28.93
N LEU A 500 9.54 21.85 -28.43
CA LEU A 500 9.42 20.47 -27.99
C LEU A 500 9.43 20.41 -26.46
N SER A 501 8.37 19.89 -25.85
CA SER A 501 8.23 19.74 -24.39
C SER A 501 8.85 18.41 -23.92
N VAL A 502 10.14 18.21 -24.21
CA VAL A 502 10.85 16.93 -23.97
C VAL A 502 10.96 16.57 -22.48
N GLY A 503 10.98 17.56 -21.58
CA GLY A 503 11.04 17.32 -20.14
C GLY A 503 9.83 16.56 -19.58
N ARG A 504 8.70 16.59 -20.29
CA ARG A 504 7.51 15.81 -19.89
C ARG A 504 7.66 14.30 -20.14
N LEU A 505 8.62 13.87 -20.95
CA LEU A 505 8.88 12.45 -21.22
C LEU A 505 9.48 11.68 -20.02
N ILE A 506 9.94 12.40 -18.99
CA ILE A 506 10.38 11.78 -17.74
C ILE A 506 9.24 11.62 -16.70
N GLY A 507 7.99 11.82 -17.12
CA GLY A 507 6.81 11.79 -16.27
C GLY A 507 6.57 13.11 -15.51
N SER A 508 5.42 13.18 -14.84
CA SER A 508 5.06 14.34 -14.02
C SER A 508 5.99 14.44 -12.81
N GLN A 509 6.45 15.65 -12.53
CA GLN A 509 7.22 15.95 -11.33
C GLN A 509 6.34 16.80 -10.39
N PRO A 510 6.32 16.50 -9.06
CA PRO A 510 5.53 17.30 -8.12
C PRO A 510 6.03 18.75 -8.12
N GLU A 511 5.14 19.69 -8.38
CA GLU A 511 5.41 21.11 -8.29
C GLU A 511 4.93 21.63 -6.93
N LEU A 512 5.87 21.93 -6.04
CA LEU A 512 5.57 22.44 -4.72
C LEU A 512 5.26 23.94 -4.77
N LYS A 513 4.09 24.33 -4.28
CA LYS A 513 3.60 25.72 -4.30
C LYS A 513 3.42 26.27 -2.89
N GLY A 514 3.70 27.57 -2.70
CA GLY A 514 3.38 28.31 -1.50
C GLY A 514 3.80 27.60 -0.21
N GLU A 515 2.84 27.29 0.64
CA GLU A 515 3.05 26.69 1.95
C GLU A 515 3.63 25.26 1.90
N GLN A 516 3.43 24.52 0.81
CA GLN A 516 4.01 23.19 0.61
C GLN A 516 5.55 23.21 0.63
N ARG A 517 6.16 24.39 0.35
CA ARG A 517 7.62 24.59 0.47
C ARG A 517 8.07 24.85 1.90
N LEU A 518 7.14 25.15 2.82
CA LEU A 518 7.40 25.46 4.24
C LEU A 518 7.15 24.22 5.10
N ARG A 519 7.95 23.16 4.88
CA ARG A 519 7.78 21.89 5.59
C ARG A 519 8.32 21.96 7.01
N LYS A 520 7.60 21.36 7.97
CA LYS A 520 8.01 21.22 9.39
C LYS A 520 8.27 19.76 9.78
N GLU A 521 7.84 18.82 8.97
CA GLU A 521 7.89 17.38 9.24
C GLU A 521 9.02 16.73 8.44
N ASP A 522 9.63 15.69 9.00
CA ASP A 522 10.62 14.87 8.29
C ASP A 522 10.03 14.29 6.99
N ILE A 523 10.89 14.03 6.02
CA ILE A 523 10.50 13.53 4.72
C ILE A 523 10.55 12.01 4.75
N TYR A 524 9.51 11.36 4.24
CA TYR A 524 9.42 9.92 4.14
C TYR A 524 9.24 9.49 2.68
N TRP A 525 10.20 8.70 2.18
CA TRP A 525 10.26 8.21 0.80
C TRP A 525 9.98 6.72 0.77
N GLU A 526 9.12 6.11 1.25
CA GLU A 526 8.85 4.68 1.19
C GLU A 526 10.11 3.77 1.02
N MET A 527 11.02 4.09 0.07
CA MET A 527 12.29 3.40 -0.17
C MET A 527 13.32 4.29 -0.87
N PRO A 528 14.62 4.03 -0.72
CA PRO A 528 15.65 4.54 -1.63
C PRO A 528 15.42 4.03 -3.04
N ARG A 529 15.59 4.89 -4.07
CA ARG A 529 15.28 4.52 -5.45
C ARG A 529 15.99 5.37 -6.48
N CYS A 530 16.14 4.82 -7.69
CA CYS A 530 16.79 5.47 -8.82
C CYS A 530 15.91 5.34 -10.06
N TYR A 531 15.60 6.46 -10.69
CA TYR A 531 14.98 6.54 -12.00
C TYR A 531 16.00 6.98 -13.03
N GLN A 532 16.04 6.31 -14.17
CA GLN A 532 16.96 6.62 -15.27
C GLN A 532 16.21 6.65 -16.60
N TRP A 533 16.48 7.65 -17.41
CA TRP A 533 15.91 7.79 -18.73
C TRP A 533 17.00 7.97 -19.77
N ASP A 534 16.94 7.19 -20.84
CA ASP A 534 17.74 7.35 -22.06
C ASP A 534 16.79 7.70 -23.21
N ILE A 535 16.74 8.98 -23.57
CA ILE A 535 15.78 9.52 -24.51
C ILE A 535 16.49 9.90 -25.80
N THR A 536 16.01 9.36 -26.91
CA THR A 536 16.47 9.68 -28.26
C THR A 536 15.32 10.30 -29.04
N VAL A 537 15.48 11.54 -29.53
CA VAL A 537 14.48 12.21 -30.37
C VAL A 537 15.06 12.46 -31.75
N ASN A 538 14.47 11.85 -32.77
CA ASN A 538 14.80 12.09 -34.16
C ASN A 538 14.14 13.40 -34.62
N LEU A 539 14.94 14.39 -34.96
CA LEU A 539 14.46 15.68 -35.43
C LEU A 539 14.04 15.58 -36.91
N PRO A 540 13.02 16.35 -37.35
CA PRO A 540 12.68 16.42 -38.75
C PRO A 540 13.86 16.96 -39.59
N GLU A 541 13.92 16.56 -40.85
CA GLU A 541 14.99 16.99 -41.76
C GLU A 541 15.11 18.51 -41.83
N GLY A 542 16.34 19.03 -41.71
CA GLY A 542 16.65 20.46 -41.73
C GLY A 542 16.45 21.18 -40.38
N TYR A 543 15.96 20.49 -39.34
CA TYR A 543 15.84 21.07 -37.99
C TYR A 543 17.03 20.75 -37.09
N ARG A 544 17.31 21.64 -36.17
CA ARG A 544 18.31 21.49 -35.11
C ARG A 544 17.84 22.12 -33.81
N ILE A 545 18.35 21.64 -32.69
CA ILE A 545 18.12 22.26 -31.39
C ILE A 545 18.92 23.56 -31.28
N SER A 546 18.31 24.62 -30.74
CA SER A 546 19.04 25.87 -30.47
C SER A 546 20.10 25.65 -29.37
N PRO A 547 21.24 26.36 -29.42
CA PRO A 547 22.24 26.27 -28.36
C PRO A 547 21.65 26.57 -26.96
N GLU A 548 20.81 27.61 -26.85
CA GLU A 548 20.17 28.00 -25.59
C GLU A 548 19.17 26.92 -25.11
N GLY A 549 18.46 26.25 -26.03
CA GLY A 549 17.57 25.14 -25.73
C GLY A 549 18.34 23.94 -25.21
N LEU A 550 19.50 23.64 -25.81
CA LEU A 550 20.38 22.55 -25.37
C LEU A 550 20.99 22.84 -23.98
N GLU A 551 21.46 24.07 -23.75
CA GLU A 551 22.05 24.47 -22.47
C GLU A 551 21.02 24.35 -21.32
N ARG A 552 19.76 24.76 -21.53
CA ARG A 552 18.70 24.66 -20.54
C ARG A 552 18.33 23.24 -20.16
N LEU A 553 18.60 22.25 -21.00
CA LEU A 553 18.37 20.84 -20.70
C LEU A 553 19.46 20.24 -19.81
N ASN A 554 20.64 20.85 -19.74
CA ASN A 554 21.75 20.34 -18.94
C ASN A 554 21.62 20.86 -17.50
N VAL A 555 21.27 19.96 -16.58
CA VAL A 555 21.07 20.24 -15.17
C VAL A 555 21.86 19.23 -14.34
N LYS A 556 22.53 19.70 -13.29
CA LYS A 556 23.15 18.83 -12.30
C LYS A 556 22.93 19.37 -10.90
N VAL A 557 22.12 18.64 -10.13
CA VAL A 557 21.95 18.82 -8.69
C VAL A 557 22.30 17.48 -8.04
N GLU A 558 23.27 17.45 -7.15
CA GLU A 558 23.71 16.24 -6.46
C GLU A 558 24.18 16.58 -5.05
N ASN A 559 23.69 15.85 -4.07
CA ASN A 559 24.04 15.96 -2.67
C ASN A 559 23.88 14.61 -1.96
N ASP A 560 24.06 14.58 -0.63
CA ASP A 560 23.92 13.38 0.20
C ASP A 560 22.51 12.78 0.21
N CYS A 561 21.44 13.59 0.01
CA CYS A 561 20.06 13.12 -0.02
C CYS A 561 19.68 12.46 -1.36
N GLY A 562 20.31 12.89 -2.47
CA GLY A 562 20.00 12.38 -3.79
C GLY A 562 20.66 13.14 -4.94
N ALA A 563 20.13 12.90 -6.13
CA ALA A 563 20.60 13.57 -7.34
C ALA A 563 19.45 13.79 -8.33
N PHE A 564 19.54 14.89 -9.09
CA PHE A 564 18.81 15.10 -10.33
C PHE A 564 19.80 15.60 -11.38
N ILE A 565 20.08 14.75 -12.37
CA ILE A 565 21.10 15.00 -13.38
C ILE A 565 20.47 14.83 -14.75
N VAL A 566 20.59 15.82 -15.61
CA VAL A 566 20.17 15.75 -17.01
C VAL A 566 21.34 16.17 -17.88
N GLN A 567 21.67 15.35 -18.86
CA GLN A 567 22.71 15.60 -19.86
C GLN A 567 22.10 15.46 -21.26
N ALA A 568 22.16 16.53 -22.05
CA ALA A 568 21.63 16.57 -23.39
C ALA A 568 22.74 16.88 -24.42
N THR A 569 22.75 16.12 -25.52
CA THR A 569 23.64 16.30 -26.66
C THR A 569 22.88 16.21 -27.97
N THR A 570 23.44 16.77 -29.02
CA THR A 570 22.90 16.65 -30.39
C THR A 570 23.96 16.12 -31.33
N GLU A 571 23.58 15.13 -32.14
CA GLU A 571 24.44 14.53 -33.15
C GLU A 571 23.56 14.08 -34.34
N ASP A 572 23.97 14.42 -35.56
CA ASP A 572 23.35 13.96 -36.82
C ASP A 572 21.82 14.05 -36.87
N GLY A 573 21.26 15.23 -36.48
CA GLY A 573 19.80 15.43 -36.47
C GLY A 573 19.05 14.71 -35.34
N THR A 574 19.77 14.22 -34.34
CA THR A 574 19.22 13.51 -33.22
C THR A 574 19.53 14.25 -31.91
N LEU A 575 18.50 14.43 -31.06
CA LEU A 575 18.67 14.89 -29.67
C LEU A 575 18.74 13.66 -28.78
N ARG A 576 19.83 13.55 -28.00
CA ARG A 576 20.00 12.51 -26.98
C ARG A 576 19.99 13.13 -25.60
N ILE A 577 19.19 12.55 -24.68
CA ILE A 577 19.08 13.00 -23.30
C ILE A 577 19.27 11.79 -22.38
N LYS A 578 20.17 11.92 -21.42
CA LYS A 578 20.27 11.01 -20.29
C LYS A 578 19.85 11.76 -19.04
N ALA A 579 18.86 11.24 -18.35
CA ALA A 579 18.39 11.80 -17.10
C ALA A 579 18.46 10.76 -15.98
N GLU A 580 18.79 11.20 -14.77
CA GLU A 580 18.80 10.40 -13.56
C GLU A 580 18.17 11.21 -12.43
N LYS A 581 17.26 10.56 -11.70
CA LYS A 581 16.70 11.04 -10.42
C LYS A 581 16.94 9.97 -9.36
N ARG A 582 17.67 10.29 -8.31
CA ARG A 582 18.03 9.37 -7.25
C ARG A 582 17.64 9.91 -5.88
N ILE A 583 17.07 9.04 -5.07
CA ILE A 583 16.73 9.25 -3.66
C ILE A 583 17.54 8.24 -2.86
N ASN A 584 18.41 8.71 -1.97
CA ASN A 584 19.42 7.87 -1.32
C ASN A 584 18.91 7.21 -0.04
N HIS A 585 17.96 7.84 0.66
CA HIS A 585 17.49 7.37 1.97
C HIS A 585 15.96 7.22 2.02
N LYS A 586 15.48 6.29 2.83
CA LYS A 586 14.04 6.08 3.09
C LYS A 586 13.43 7.28 3.85
N THR A 587 14.21 7.89 4.73
CA THR A 587 13.80 9.05 5.53
C THR A 587 14.87 10.12 5.51
N GLU A 588 14.44 11.39 5.48
CA GLU A 588 15.32 12.54 5.60
C GLU A 588 14.80 13.47 6.71
N PRO A 589 15.67 13.99 7.59
CA PRO A 589 15.26 15.00 8.54
C PRO A 589 14.81 16.26 7.82
N VAL A 590 13.86 16.99 8.41
CA VAL A 590 13.35 18.25 7.85
C VAL A 590 14.47 19.28 7.59
N ALA A 591 15.56 19.22 8.34
CA ALA A 591 16.75 20.06 8.12
C ALA A 591 17.39 19.90 6.71
N ASN A 592 17.13 18.77 6.05
CA ASN A 592 17.59 18.52 4.68
C ASN A 592 16.59 18.98 3.60
N TRP A 593 15.45 19.56 4.00
CA TRP A 593 14.38 19.92 3.07
C TRP A 593 14.84 20.86 1.95
N GLU A 594 15.62 21.90 2.28
CA GLU A 594 16.15 22.84 1.27
C GLU A 594 17.11 22.18 0.26
N LYS A 595 17.77 21.06 0.62
CA LYS A 595 18.62 20.31 -0.32
C LYS A 595 17.82 19.50 -1.34
N LEU A 596 16.53 19.26 -1.06
CA LEU A 596 15.62 18.48 -1.89
C LEU A 596 14.72 19.35 -2.78
N LEU A 597 14.63 20.66 -2.49
CA LEU A 597 13.93 21.65 -3.28
C LEU A 597 14.75 22.11 -4.50
#